data_ce4b9b3f7fc30b33f4afb8aa7c7c7863
#
_entry.id   ce4b9b3f7fc30b33f4afb8aa7c7c7863
#
_cell.length_a   1.000
_cell.length_b   1.000
_cell.length_c   1.000
_cell.angle_alpha   90.00
_cell.angle_beta   90.00
_cell.angle_gamma   90.00
#
_symmetry.space_group_name_H-M   'P 1'
#
loop_
_entity.id
_entity.type
_entity.pdbx_description
1 polymer ?
#
loop_
_entity_poly.entity_id
_entity_poly.type
_entity_poly.pdbx_seq_one_letter_code
_entity_poly.pdbx_strand_id
1 'polypeptide(L)'
;GNPDSLSNADLVKISNNNFINYLGHIDVNKELCNYDINIVMSNYEGSSRILLESLYTGLICLSNNVPGTTGLSSNFSNSFFIEDNSIQEFKRYLDEIANSNIFFEDSAIFNRELINQNYTSEKIAAAYSKIYQYLRQEIESYKSEFI
;
A
#
# COMPACT_ATOMS: atom_id res chain seq x y z
N GLY A 1 2.78 -9.38 -7.72
CA GLY A 1 1.75 -10.36 -8.09
C GLY A 1 2.33 -11.74 -8.31
N ASN A 2 1.49 -12.78 -8.25
CA ASN A 2 1.94 -14.11 -8.58
C ASN A 2 2.31 -14.18 -10.08
N PRO A 3 3.53 -14.54 -10.49
CA PRO A 3 3.91 -14.64 -11.90
C PRO A 3 3.03 -15.62 -12.69
N ASP A 4 2.44 -16.62 -12.01
CA ASP A 4 1.52 -17.59 -12.62
C ASP A 4 0.14 -16.98 -12.96
N SER A 5 -0.12 -15.73 -12.60
CA SER A 5 -1.38 -15.04 -12.89
C SER A 5 -1.42 -14.34 -14.25
N LEU A 6 -0.27 -14.15 -14.90
CA LEU A 6 -0.18 -13.54 -16.23
C LEU A 6 -0.42 -14.59 -17.31
N SER A 7 -1.28 -14.29 -18.26
CA SER A 7 -1.44 -15.14 -19.44
C SER A 7 -0.23 -15.02 -20.38
N ASN A 8 0.01 -16.05 -21.20
CA ASN A 8 1.04 -15.97 -22.24
C ASN A 8 0.83 -14.77 -23.18
N ALA A 9 -0.42 -14.38 -23.44
CA ALA A 9 -0.75 -13.23 -24.27
C ALA A 9 -0.33 -11.91 -23.59
N ASP A 10 -0.43 -11.80 -22.28
CA ASP A 10 0.02 -10.63 -21.52
C ASP A 10 1.54 -10.55 -21.49
N LEU A 11 2.22 -11.67 -21.28
CA LEU A 11 3.68 -11.72 -21.32
C LEU A 11 4.23 -11.29 -22.70
N VAL A 12 3.59 -11.72 -23.80
CA VAL A 12 3.96 -11.28 -25.16
C VAL A 12 3.72 -9.77 -25.34
N LYS A 13 2.62 -9.21 -24.83
CA LYS A 13 2.38 -7.75 -24.88
C LYS A 13 3.45 -6.98 -24.14
N ILE A 14 3.83 -7.46 -22.95
CA ILE A 14 4.86 -6.85 -22.11
C ILE A 14 6.21 -6.91 -22.82
N SER A 15 6.60 -8.08 -23.34
CA SER A 15 7.90 -8.26 -24.01
C SER A 15 8.06 -7.44 -25.29
N ASN A 16 6.96 -7.11 -25.95
CA ASN A 16 6.94 -6.28 -27.17
C ASN A 16 6.88 -4.77 -26.88
N ASN A 17 6.86 -4.38 -25.59
CA ASN A 17 6.77 -2.98 -25.18
C ASN A 17 8.11 -2.51 -24.60
N ASN A 18 8.79 -1.60 -25.30
CA ASN A 18 10.10 -1.08 -24.88
C ASN A 18 10.06 -0.23 -23.60
N PHE A 19 8.88 0.16 -23.13
CA PHE A 19 8.70 0.97 -21.92
C PHE A 19 8.32 0.13 -20.69
N ILE A 20 8.12 -1.18 -20.88
CA ILE A 20 7.74 -2.07 -19.78
C ILE A 20 8.85 -3.10 -19.57
N ASN A 21 9.37 -3.15 -18.35
CA ASN A 21 10.34 -4.15 -17.93
C ASN A 21 9.71 -5.09 -16.90
N TYR A 22 9.52 -6.35 -17.26
CA TYR A 22 8.98 -7.35 -16.34
C TYR A 22 10.12 -7.98 -15.53
N LEU A 23 10.16 -7.65 -14.24
CA LEU A 23 11.21 -8.10 -13.33
C LEU A 23 10.89 -9.42 -12.63
N GLY A 24 9.68 -9.96 -12.78
CA GLY A 24 9.26 -11.16 -12.06
C GLY A 24 9.16 -10.94 -10.56
N HIS A 25 9.63 -11.92 -9.78
CA HIS A 25 9.68 -11.80 -8.33
C HIS A 25 10.97 -11.09 -7.91
N ILE A 26 10.82 -9.96 -7.25
CA ILE A 26 11.94 -9.09 -6.83
C ILE A 26 11.99 -8.94 -5.31
N ASP A 27 13.16 -8.60 -4.79
CA ASP A 27 13.33 -8.13 -3.42
C ASP A 27 12.95 -6.65 -3.35
N VAL A 28 11.71 -6.40 -2.94
CA VAL A 28 11.11 -5.07 -2.87
C VAL A 28 11.98 -4.08 -2.08
N ASN A 29 12.59 -4.52 -0.99
CA ASN A 29 13.41 -3.65 -0.14
C ASN A 29 14.66 -3.10 -0.84
N LYS A 30 15.14 -3.80 -1.87
CA LYS A 30 16.28 -3.37 -2.68
C LYS A 30 15.88 -2.54 -3.89
N GLU A 31 14.68 -2.77 -4.38
CA GLU A 31 14.24 -2.21 -5.66
C GLU A 31 13.49 -0.88 -5.51
N LEU A 32 12.73 -0.67 -4.43
CA LEU A 32 11.89 0.52 -4.29
C LEU A 32 12.64 1.84 -4.46
N CYS A 33 13.87 1.92 -4.00
CA CYS A 33 14.67 3.14 -4.11
C CYS A 33 15.08 3.51 -5.54
N ASN A 34 14.84 2.64 -6.52
CA ASN A 34 15.16 2.86 -7.93
C ASN A 34 13.99 3.48 -8.72
N TYR A 35 12.86 3.75 -8.07
CA TYR A 35 11.63 4.22 -8.70
C TYR A 35 11.11 5.49 -8.01
N ASP A 36 10.27 6.23 -8.72
CA ASP A 36 9.64 7.46 -8.23
C ASP A 36 8.18 7.24 -7.83
N ILE A 37 7.51 6.31 -8.51
CA ILE A 37 6.08 6.04 -8.34
C ILE A 37 5.84 4.54 -8.15
N ASN A 38 5.06 4.19 -7.15
CA ASN A 38 4.49 2.86 -7.01
C ASN A 38 3.01 2.86 -7.37
N ILE A 39 2.61 1.93 -8.23
CA ILE A 39 1.23 1.76 -8.68
C ILE A 39 0.69 0.44 -8.17
N VAL A 40 -0.32 0.50 -7.30
CA VAL A 40 -0.97 -0.67 -6.69
C VAL A 40 -2.40 -0.79 -7.19
N MET A 41 -2.63 -1.64 -8.18
CA MET A 41 -3.94 -1.92 -8.76
C MET A 41 -4.37 -3.34 -8.40
N SER A 42 -5.06 -3.48 -7.27
CA SER A 42 -5.51 -4.76 -6.73
C SER A 42 -7.02 -4.89 -6.78
N ASN A 43 -7.52 -6.10 -7.02
CA ASN A 43 -8.95 -6.40 -6.88
C ASN A 43 -9.36 -6.52 -5.41
N TYR A 44 -8.43 -6.90 -4.56
CA TYR A 44 -8.63 -7.04 -3.12
C TYR A 44 -7.29 -6.89 -2.39
N GLU A 45 -7.31 -6.12 -1.31
CA GLU A 45 -6.20 -5.95 -0.37
C GLU A 45 -6.74 -5.96 1.06
N GLY A 46 -6.11 -6.74 1.94
CA GLY A 46 -6.41 -6.69 3.37
C GLY A 46 -5.68 -5.54 4.06
N SER A 47 -4.37 -5.43 3.80
CA SER A 47 -3.50 -4.32 4.21
C SER A 47 -2.29 -4.32 3.30
N SER A 48 -2.15 -3.28 2.50
CA SER A 48 -1.12 -3.24 1.46
C SER A 48 0.25 -2.90 2.05
N ARG A 49 1.06 -3.92 2.32
CA ARG A 49 2.44 -3.75 2.81
C ARG A 49 3.30 -2.99 1.81
N ILE A 50 3.17 -3.31 0.53
CA ILE A 50 3.93 -2.62 -0.53
C ILE A 50 3.62 -1.13 -0.57
N LEU A 51 2.38 -0.73 -0.25
CA LEU A 51 2.00 0.67 -0.16
C LEU A 51 2.73 1.37 1.00
N LEU A 52 2.75 0.75 2.19
CA LEU A 52 3.47 1.30 3.36
C LEU A 52 4.98 1.36 3.12
N GLU A 53 5.57 0.31 2.55
CA GLU A 53 7.00 0.25 2.22
C GLU A 53 7.39 1.33 1.20
N SER A 54 6.55 1.57 0.20
CA SER A 54 6.75 2.62 -0.80
C SER A 54 6.65 4.03 -0.20
N LEU A 55 5.63 4.28 0.62
CA LEU A 55 5.46 5.56 1.31
C LEU A 55 6.60 5.83 2.30
N TYR A 56 7.12 4.79 2.96
CA TYR A 56 8.27 4.89 3.85
C TYR A 56 9.55 5.26 3.09
N THR A 57 9.74 4.75 1.89
CA THR A 57 10.89 5.08 1.03
C THR A 57 10.76 6.43 0.34
N GLY A 58 9.56 7.03 0.37
CA GLY A 58 9.31 8.36 -0.18
C GLY A 58 8.71 8.36 -1.58
N LEU A 59 8.31 7.19 -2.10
CA LEU A 59 7.66 7.12 -3.41
C LEU A 59 6.29 7.80 -3.38
N ILE A 60 5.87 8.29 -4.53
CA ILE A 60 4.46 8.59 -4.77
C ILE A 60 3.72 7.28 -4.93
N CYS A 61 2.58 7.16 -4.28
CA CYS A 61 1.73 5.97 -4.39
C CYS A 61 0.43 6.31 -5.10
N LEU A 62 0.13 5.56 -6.14
CA LEU A 62 -1.13 5.61 -6.87
C LEU A 62 -1.82 4.26 -6.74
N SER A 63 -2.99 4.20 -6.14
CA SER A 63 -3.70 2.95 -5.90
C SER A 63 -5.19 3.06 -6.22
N ASN A 64 -5.81 1.93 -6.54
CA ASN A 64 -7.25 1.90 -6.66
C ASN A 64 -7.93 1.82 -5.28
N ASN A 65 -9.21 2.21 -5.26
CA ASN A 65 -10.03 2.27 -4.06
C ASN A 65 -10.52 0.87 -3.65
N VAL A 66 -9.69 0.17 -2.89
CA VAL A 66 -10.09 -1.07 -2.20
C VAL A 66 -9.83 -0.93 -0.69
N PRO A 67 -10.57 -1.62 0.19
CA PRO A 67 -10.51 -1.40 1.64
C PRO A 67 -9.10 -1.36 2.24
N GLY A 68 -8.23 -2.26 1.79
CA GLY A 68 -6.85 -2.37 2.30
C GLY A 68 -5.88 -1.28 1.80
N THR A 69 -6.25 -0.53 0.77
CA THR A 69 -5.49 0.64 0.30
C THR A 69 -6.08 1.94 0.84
N THR A 70 -7.40 2.11 0.80
CA THR A 70 -8.10 3.32 1.21
C THR A 70 -7.87 3.67 2.69
N GLY A 71 -7.98 2.67 3.57
CA GLY A 71 -7.79 2.86 5.02
C GLY A 71 -6.36 3.25 5.40
N LEU A 72 -5.37 2.96 4.56
CA LEU A 72 -3.99 3.34 4.78
C LEU A 72 -3.69 4.74 4.23
N SER A 73 -4.00 4.97 2.96
CA SER A 73 -3.45 6.11 2.23
C SER A 73 -4.14 7.45 2.52
N SER A 74 -5.33 7.48 3.09
CA SER A 74 -6.00 8.74 3.45
C SER A 74 -5.21 9.58 4.48
N ASN A 75 -4.26 8.96 5.18
CA ASN A 75 -3.45 9.60 6.21
C ASN A 75 -2.06 10.01 5.74
N PHE A 76 -1.65 9.63 4.53
CA PHE A 76 -0.30 9.83 4.02
C PHE A 76 -0.22 10.91 2.95
N SER A 77 0.88 11.63 2.96
CA SER A 77 1.26 12.53 1.85
C SER A 77 1.70 11.72 0.64
N ASN A 78 1.56 12.27 -0.56
CA ASN A 78 1.94 11.63 -1.83
C ASN A 78 1.20 10.30 -2.09
N SER A 79 -0.01 10.15 -1.58
CA SER A 79 -0.85 8.99 -1.81
C SER A 79 -2.13 9.42 -2.52
N PHE A 80 -2.37 8.84 -3.69
CA PHE A 80 -3.48 9.19 -4.59
C PHE A 80 -4.35 7.96 -4.85
N PHE A 81 -5.66 8.19 -4.95
CA PHE A 81 -6.64 7.13 -5.21
C PHE A 81 -7.32 7.30 -6.53
N ILE A 82 -7.48 6.18 -7.21
CA ILE A 82 -8.35 6.04 -8.38
C ILE A 82 -9.67 5.47 -7.87
N GLU A 83 -10.73 6.27 -7.90
CA GLU A 83 -12.03 5.88 -7.33
C GLU A 83 -12.81 4.96 -8.24
N ASP A 84 -12.84 5.26 -9.51
CA ASP A 84 -13.67 4.57 -10.50
C ASP A 84 -12.92 3.51 -11.35
N ASN A 85 -11.63 3.30 -11.07
CA ASN A 85 -10.73 2.45 -11.86
C ASN A 85 -10.66 2.82 -13.35
N SER A 86 -10.99 4.06 -13.70
CA SER A 86 -10.97 4.52 -15.08
C SER A 86 -9.55 4.86 -15.57
N ILE A 87 -9.31 4.58 -16.84
CA ILE A 87 -8.04 4.96 -17.48
C ILE A 87 -7.90 6.48 -17.52
N GLN A 88 -8.99 7.21 -17.63
CA GLN A 88 -9.02 8.66 -17.65
C GLN A 88 -8.56 9.25 -16.34
N GLU A 89 -9.08 8.74 -15.22
CA GLU A 89 -8.66 9.17 -13.89
C GLU A 89 -7.19 8.82 -13.62
N PHE A 90 -6.76 7.61 -14.01
CA PHE A 90 -5.37 7.19 -13.91
C PHE A 90 -4.43 8.16 -14.66
N LYS A 91 -4.76 8.51 -15.91
CA LYS A 91 -3.98 9.47 -16.68
C LYS A 91 -3.96 10.85 -16.03
N ARG A 92 -5.09 11.34 -15.51
CA ARG A 92 -5.17 12.62 -14.83
C ARG A 92 -4.19 12.69 -13.66
N TYR A 93 -4.15 11.67 -12.82
CA TYR A 93 -3.21 11.63 -11.70
C TYR A 93 -1.75 11.57 -12.16
N LEU A 94 -1.42 10.79 -13.18
CA LEU A 94 -0.07 10.76 -13.73
C LEU A 94 0.35 12.13 -14.29
N ASP A 95 -0.55 12.82 -14.99
CA ASP A 95 -0.30 14.16 -15.51
C ASP A 95 -0.12 15.18 -14.36
N GLU A 96 -0.95 15.11 -13.32
CA GLU A 96 -0.80 15.93 -12.12
C GLU A 96 0.55 15.69 -11.42
N ILE A 97 0.94 14.44 -11.23
CA ILE A 97 2.22 14.07 -10.63
C ILE A 97 3.39 14.59 -11.49
N ALA A 98 3.34 14.40 -12.80
CA ALA A 98 4.39 14.82 -13.71
C ALA A 98 4.58 16.36 -13.77
N ASN A 99 3.49 17.11 -13.57
CA ASN A 99 3.49 18.58 -13.65
C ASN A 99 3.58 19.26 -12.27
N SER A 100 3.50 18.49 -11.19
CA SER A 100 3.56 19.05 -9.83
C SER A 100 4.99 19.18 -9.35
N ASN A 101 5.28 20.30 -8.66
CA ASN A 101 6.48 20.45 -7.83
C ASN A 101 6.23 19.79 -6.47
N ILE A 102 5.92 18.48 -6.46
CA ILE A 102 5.74 17.76 -5.20
C ILE A 102 7.10 17.71 -4.50
N PHE A 103 7.18 18.29 -3.30
CA PHE A 103 8.37 18.20 -2.46
C PHE A 103 8.43 16.80 -1.85
N PHE A 104 9.17 15.91 -2.51
CA PHE A 104 9.30 14.51 -2.12
C PHE A 104 9.91 14.33 -0.72
N GLU A 105 10.89 15.18 -0.37
CA GLU A 105 11.61 15.04 0.91
C GLU A 105 10.72 15.28 2.12
N ASP A 106 9.94 16.37 2.15
CA ASP A 106 9.06 16.69 3.27
C ASP A 106 7.97 15.63 3.45
N SER A 107 7.42 15.16 2.33
CA SER A 107 6.42 14.09 2.34
C SER A 107 7.00 12.76 2.82
N ALA A 108 8.21 12.43 2.42
CA ALA A 108 8.89 11.21 2.85
C ALA A 108 9.19 11.24 4.37
N ILE A 109 9.63 12.38 4.90
CA ILE A 109 9.86 12.54 6.34
C ILE A 109 8.55 12.35 7.11
N PHE A 110 7.49 13.05 6.71
CA PHE A 110 6.17 12.95 7.33
C PHE A 110 5.65 11.51 7.31
N ASN A 111 5.70 10.84 6.16
CA ASN A 111 5.23 9.48 6.01
C ASN A 111 6.03 8.49 6.87
N ARG A 112 7.36 8.63 6.96
CA ARG A 112 8.21 7.80 7.85
C ARG A 112 7.85 7.97 9.30
N GLU A 113 7.64 9.19 9.77
CA GLU A 113 7.24 9.46 11.14
C GLU A 113 5.89 8.80 11.46
N LEU A 114 4.90 8.96 10.57
CA LEU A 114 3.57 8.39 10.74
C LEU A 114 3.61 6.84 10.76
N ILE A 115 4.40 6.24 9.87
CA ILE A 115 4.59 4.78 9.82
C ILE A 115 5.28 4.28 11.09
N ASN A 116 6.34 4.93 11.54
CA ASN A 116 7.05 4.56 12.76
C ASN A 116 6.18 4.70 14.02
N GLN A 117 5.25 5.65 14.02
CA GLN A 117 4.33 5.85 15.14
C GLN A 117 3.21 4.80 15.20
N ASN A 118 2.74 4.28 14.06
CA ASN A 118 1.48 3.54 14.02
C ASN A 118 1.57 2.14 13.40
N TYR A 119 2.55 1.87 12.53
CA TYR A 119 2.55 0.68 11.67
C TYR A 119 3.77 -0.23 11.86
N THR A 120 4.56 -0.04 12.91
CA THR A 120 5.65 -0.98 13.23
C THR A 120 5.09 -2.29 13.81
N SER A 121 5.86 -3.36 13.70
CA SER A 121 5.48 -4.67 14.24
C SER A 121 5.15 -4.61 15.73
N GLU A 122 5.89 -3.82 16.50
CA GLU A 122 5.69 -3.63 17.95
C GLU A 122 4.37 -2.92 18.24
N LYS A 123 4.02 -1.89 17.46
CA LYS A 123 2.76 -1.15 17.62
C LYS A 123 1.55 -2.03 17.27
N ILE A 124 1.66 -2.77 16.18
CA ILE A 124 0.62 -3.71 15.75
C ILE A 124 0.45 -4.82 16.79
N ALA A 125 1.55 -5.42 17.27
CA ALA A 125 1.50 -6.44 18.32
C ALA A 125 0.89 -5.92 19.62
N ALA A 126 1.22 -4.69 20.03
CA ALA A 126 0.64 -4.06 21.21
C ALA A 126 -0.88 -3.82 21.04
N ALA A 127 -1.33 -3.42 19.84
CA ALA A 127 -2.75 -3.26 19.55
C ALA A 127 -3.51 -4.59 19.64
N TYR A 128 -2.98 -5.66 19.03
CA TYR A 128 -3.57 -7.01 19.14
C TYR A 128 -3.58 -7.51 20.60
N SER A 129 -2.52 -7.29 21.36
CA SER A 129 -2.46 -7.68 22.78
C SER A 129 -3.58 -7.04 23.60
N LYS A 130 -3.90 -5.76 23.36
CA LYS A 130 -5.02 -5.08 24.02
C LYS A 130 -6.36 -5.71 23.66
N ILE A 131 -6.59 -6.05 22.38
CA ILE A 131 -7.81 -6.71 21.93
C ILE A 131 -7.96 -8.07 22.62
N TYR A 132 -6.91 -8.88 22.67
CA TYR A 132 -6.94 -10.19 23.34
C TYR A 132 -7.20 -10.09 24.84
N GLN A 133 -6.61 -9.09 25.52
CA GLN A 133 -6.87 -8.83 26.94
C GLN A 133 -8.33 -8.46 27.18
N TYR A 134 -8.87 -7.57 26.35
CA TYR A 134 -10.28 -7.19 26.43
C TYR A 134 -11.21 -8.40 26.24
N LEU A 135 -11.01 -9.17 25.16
CA LEU A 135 -11.82 -10.36 24.88
C LEU A 135 -11.73 -11.41 26.03
N ARG A 136 -10.57 -11.57 26.63
CA ARG A 136 -10.39 -12.48 27.77
C ARG A 136 -11.23 -12.02 28.97
N GLN A 137 -11.21 -10.74 29.30
CA GLN A 137 -12.00 -10.17 30.40
C GLN A 137 -13.52 -10.34 30.16
N GLU A 138 -13.97 -10.09 28.95
CA GLU A 138 -15.37 -10.30 28.56
C GLU A 138 -15.80 -11.78 28.72
N ILE A 139 -14.98 -12.71 28.28
CA ILE A 139 -15.24 -14.16 28.42
C ILE A 139 -15.27 -14.57 29.90
N GLU A 140 -14.37 -14.07 30.73
CA GLU A 140 -14.33 -14.37 32.16
C GLU A 140 -15.56 -13.79 32.88
N SER A 141 -15.98 -12.57 32.55
CA SER A 141 -17.20 -11.96 33.07
C SER A 141 -18.44 -12.80 32.68
N TYR A 142 -18.57 -13.15 31.43
CA TYR A 142 -19.68 -13.97 30.96
C TYR A 142 -19.77 -15.31 31.68
N LYS A 143 -18.65 -15.97 31.93
CA LYS A 143 -18.62 -17.24 32.68
C LYS A 143 -19.08 -17.08 34.13
N SER A 144 -18.75 -15.94 34.76
CA SER A 144 -19.11 -15.68 36.16
C SER A 144 -20.62 -15.36 36.35
N GLU A 145 -21.33 -14.95 35.28
CA GLU A 145 -22.77 -14.69 35.33
C GLU A 145 -23.63 -15.96 35.16
N PHE A 146 -23.04 -17.03 34.64
CA PHE A 146 -23.76 -18.28 34.31
C PHE A 146 -23.30 -19.52 35.09
N ILE A 147 -22.46 -19.35 36.10
CA ILE A 147 -22.05 -20.40 37.07
C ILE A 147 -22.44 -19.97 38.49
#